data_f21c7e3568bdca1d375f90db137205f9
#
_entry.id   f21c7e3568bdca1d375f90db137205f9
#
_cell.length_a   1.000
_cell.length_b   1.000
_cell.length_c   1.000
_cell.angle_alpha   90.00
_cell.angle_beta   90.00
_cell.angle_gamma   90.00
#
_symmetry.space_group_name_H-M   'P 1'
#
loop_
_entity.id
_entity.type
_entity.pdbx_description
1 polymer ?
#
loop_
_entity_poly.entity_id
_entity_poly.type
_entity_poly.pdbx_seq_one_letter_code
_entity_poly.pdbx_strand_id
1 'polypeptide(L)'
;MDFETIDPTDFGTSLTGIGINLLVRDVQAETRFLTQVFQMQGHRISADFAIMQNLSQLLQLHSDGTYFSHSLLDLLPENPPRGAGCEIRLYHCDPDQAADKAEHAGGMVLQPPTDKPHGLRECYILCPDGYAWVPSLAIKS
;
A
#
# COMPACT_ATOMS: atom_id res chain seq x y z
N MET A 1 10.74 -15.61 -10.07
CA MET A 1 10.69 -14.47 -11.02
C MET A 1 11.43 -13.30 -10.40
N ASP A 2 12.35 -12.72 -11.13
CA ASP A 2 13.13 -11.55 -10.67
C ASP A 2 12.43 -10.27 -11.13
N PHE A 3 11.79 -9.59 -10.21
CA PHE A 3 11.03 -8.37 -10.52
C PHE A 3 11.92 -7.17 -10.85
N GLU A 4 13.22 -7.23 -10.53
CA GLU A 4 14.15 -6.16 -10.87
C GLU A 4 14.50 -6.15 -12.36
N THR A 5 14.55 -7.32 -12.99
CA THR A 5 15.06 -7.48 -14.35
C THR A 5 14.05 -8.03 -15.34
N ILE A 6 12.89 -8.46 -14.89
CA ILE A 6 11.87 -9.03 -15.78
C ILE A 6 11.45 -8.04 -16.86
N ASP A 7 11.27 -8.52 -18.08
CA ASP A 7 10.71 -7.73 -19.16
C ASP A 7 9.31 -7.21 -18.79
N PRO A 8 8.98 -5.94 -19.04
CA PRO A 8 7.67 -5.39 -18.66
C PRO A 8 6.49 -6.15 -19.25
N THR A 9 6.59 -6.65 -20.47
CA THR A 9 5.52 -7.45 -21.08
C THR A 9 5.37 -8.79 -20.35
N ASP A 10 6.48 -9.44 -20.02
CA ASP A 10 6.45 -10.71 -19.28
C ASP A 10 5.89 -10.50 -17.87
N PHE A 11 6.24 -9.39 -17.22
CA PHE A 11 5.67 -9.07 -15.92
C PHE A 11 4.16 -8.89 -16.02
N GLY A 12 3.70 -8.02 -16.92
CA GLY A 12 2.28 -7.73 -17.06
C GLY A 12 1.44 -8.94 -17.39
N THR A 13 1.93 -9.80 -18.28
CA THR A 13 1.19 -11.01 -18.69
C THR A 13 1.24 -12.12 -17.64
N SER A 14 2.15 -12.05 -16.68
CA SER A 14 2.23 -13.03 -15.59
C SER A 14 1.21 -12.80 -14.48
N LEU A 15 0.63 -11.60 -14.42
CA LEU A 15 -0.30 -11.22 -13.36
C LEU A 15 -1.66 -11.91 -13.55
N THR A 16 -2.25 -12.34 -12.44
CA THR A 16 -3.54 -13.03 -12.43
C THR A 16 -4.40 -12.55 -11.28
N GLY A 17 -5.70 -12.73 -11.38
CA GLY A 17 -6.64 -12.38 -10.33
C GLY A 17 -6.88 -10.88 -10.24
N ILE A 18 -6.92 -10.36 -9.02
CA ILE A 18 -7.16 -8.95 -8.76
C ILE A 18 -5.83 -8.24 -8.62
N GLY A 19 -5.63 -7.17 -9.41
CA GLY A 19 -4.46 -6.31 -9.28
C GLY A 19 -4.82 -4.98 -8.62
N ILE A 20 -3.88 -4.41 -7.89
CA ILE A 20 -4.03 -3.08 -7.27
C ILE A 20 -2.94 -2.18 -7.80
N ASN A 21 -3.34 -1.09 -8.42
CA ASN A 21 -2.43 -0.02 -8.84
C ASN A 21 -2.84 1.25 -8.11
N LEU A 22 -1.90 1.87 -7.40
CA LEU A 22 -2.14 3.10 -6.67
C LEU A 22 -1.40 4.25 -7.35
N LEU A 23 -2.13 5.33 -7.63
CA LEU A 23 -1.53 6.56 -8.12
C LEU A 23 -1.13 7.40 -6.91
N VAL A 24 0.14 7.76 -6.82
CA VAL A 24 0.70 8.45 -5.67
C VAL A 24 1.50 9.68 -6.11
N ARG A 25 1.57 10.66 -5.23
CA ARG A 25 2.32 11.89 -5.51
C ARG A 25 3.83 11.65 -5.53
N ASP A 26 4.30 10.76 -4.64
CA ASP A 26 5.72 10.46 -4.47
C ASP A 26 5.89 8.95 -4.26
N VAL A 27 6.32 8.26 -5.31
CA VAL A 27 6.50 6.80 -5.29
C VAL A 27 7.50 6.38 -4.21
N GLN A 28 8.60 7.13 -4.07
CA GLN A 28 9.63 6.76 -3.12
C GLN A 28 9.16 6.92 -1.67
N ALA A 29 8.37 7.95 -1.39
CA ALA A 29 7.79 8.15 -0.06
C ALA A 29 6.80 7.04 0.30
N GLU A 30 5.94 6.65 -0.64
CA GLU A 30 5.01 5.54 -0.45
C GLU A 30 5.77 4.22 -0.26
N THR A 31 6.80 3.97 -1.06
CA THR A 31 7.62 2.77 -0.92
C THR A 31 8.25 2.69 0.47
N ARG A 32 8.83 3.79 0.94
CA ARG A 32 9.40 3.83 2.29
C ARG A 32 8.35 3.55 3.36
N PHE A 33 7.16 4.15 3.20
CA PHE A 33 6.06 3.92 4.13
C PHE A 33 5.67 2.44 4.19
N LEU A 34 5.40 1.83 3.04
CA LEU A 34 4.96 0.45 2.98
C LEU A 34 6.03 -0.52 3.48
N THR A 35 7.30 -0.22 3.23
CA THR A 35 8.42 -1.02 3.72
C THR A 35 8.58 -0.91 5.23
N GLN A 36 8.57 0.31 5.76
CA GLN A 36 8.81 0.55 7.19
C GLN A 36 7.65 0.12 8.07
N VAL A 37 6.42 0.37 7.61
CA VAL A 37 5.22 0.12 8.43
C VAL A 37 4.75 -1.32 8.31
N PHE A 38 4.73 -1.87 7.10
CA PHE A 38 4.15 -3.20 6.83
C PHE A 38 5.19 -4.24 6.40
N GLN A 39 6.47 -3.86 6.32
CA GLN A 39 7.57 -4.77 5.95
C GLN A 39 7.41 -5.36 4.54
N MET A 40 6.80 -4.61 3.63
CA MET A 40 6.73 -5.01 2.23
C MET A 40 8.09 -4.90 1.56
N GLN A 41 8.32 -5.74 0.56
CA GLN A 41 9.50 -5.65 -0.29
C GLN A 41 9.20 -4.80 -1.51
N GLY A 42 10.07 -3.83 -1.79
CA GLY A 42 9.97 -3.02 -2.98
C GLY A 42 10.90 -3.53 -4.07
N HIS A 43 10.40 -3.56 -5.29
CA HIS A 43 11.18 -3.96 -6.47
C HIS A 43 11.05 -2.91 -7.56
N ARG A 44 12.10 -2.74 -8.35
CA ARG A 44 12.13 -1.85 -9.50
C ARG A 44 11.69 -0.42 -9.14
N ILE A 45 12.17 0.04 -8.00
CA ILE A 45 11.77 1.34 -7.44
C ILE A 45 12.41 2.47 -8.24
N SER A 46 11.57 3.39 -8.72
CA SER A 46 12.02 4.61 -9.40
C SER A 46 11.17 5.79 -8.95
N ALA A 47 11.42 6.96 -9.52
CA ALA A 47 10.59 8.12 -9.23
C ALA A 47 9.14 7.94 -9.73
N ASP A 48 8.94 7.08 -10.72
CA ASP A 48 7.65 6.95 -11.41
C ASP A 48 6.92 5.65 -11.14
N PHE A 49 7.61 4.64 -10.61
CA PHE A 49 7.05 3.29 -10.53
C PHE A 49 7.70 2.48 -9.43
N ALA A 50 6.93 1.58 -8.84
CA ALA A 50 7.46 0.53 -7.96
C ALA A 50 6.53 -0.67 -7.96
N ILE A 51 7.11 -1.85 -7.80
CA ILE A 51 6.38 -3.08 -7.50
C ILE A 51 6.55 -3.33 -6.02
N MET A 52 5.43 -3.46 -5.28
CA MET A 52 5.45 -3.77 -3.86
C MET A 52 4.94 -5.18 -3.65
N GLN A 53 5.69 -5.95 -2.86
CA GLN A 53 5.36 -7.33 -2.56
C GLN A 53 4.99 -7.49 -1.08
N ASN A 54 3.82 -8.04 -0.84
CA ASN A 54 3.35 -8.42 0.48
C ASN A 54 3.09 -9.92 0.46
N LEU A 55 3.93 -10.70 1.16
CA LEU A 55 3.91 -12.17 1.06
C LEU A 55 4.08 -12.56 -0.42
N SER A 56 3.13 -13.30 -0.98
CA SER A 56 3.16 -13.70 -2.40
C SER A 56 2.38 -12.76 -3.33
N GLN A 57 1.79 -11.71 -2.78
CA GLN A 57 0.92 -10.80 -3.54
C GLN A 57 1.67 -9.54 -3.93
N LEU A 58 1.30 -9.00 -5.09
CA LEU A 58 1.94 -7.81 -5.66
C LEU A 58 0.92 -6.69 -5.81
N LEU A 59 1.41 -5.46 -5.62
CA LEU A 59 0.70 -4.26 -6.02
C LEU A 59 1.70 -3.32 -6.69
N GLN A 60 1.20 -2.32 -7.40
CA GLN A 60 2.05 -1.38 -8.13
C GLN A 60 1.77 0.04 -7.68
N LEU A 61 2.83 0.83 -7.63
CA LEU A 61 2.75 2.26 -7.39
C LEU A 61 3.14 2.99 -8.67
N HIS A 62 2.38 4.03 -9.01
CA HIS A 62 2.66 4.88 -10.16
C HIS A 62 2.60 6.34 -9.73
N SER A 63 3.55 7.14 -10.20
CA SER A 63 3.50 8.58 -9.93
C SER A 63 2.41 9.25 -10.76
N ASP A 64 1.90 10.38 -10.27
CA ASP A 64 0.94 11.18 -11.01
C ASP A 64 1.50 11.61 -12.38
N GLY A 65 2.79 11.95 -12.41
CA GLY A 65 3.44 12.38 -13.65
C GLY A 65 3.51 11.31 -14.73
N THR A 66 3.52 10.03 -14.36
CA THR A 66 3.51 8.92 -15.29
C THR A 66 2.17 8.84 -16.04
N TYR A 67 1.10 9.29 -15.39
CA TYR A 67 -0.26 9.15 -15.89
C TYR A 67 -0.95 10.50 -16.13
N PHE A 68 -0.19 11.54 -16.52
CA PHE A 68 -0.81 12.86 -16.71
C PHE A 68 -2.00 12.84 -17.67
N SER A 69 -2.09 11.86 -18.57
CA SER A 69 -3.24 11.65 -19.45
C SER A 69 -4.18 10.55 -18.98
N HIS A 70 -3.95 9.99 -17.78
CA HIS A 70 -4.78 8.92 -17.24
C HIS A 70 -6.14 9.46 -16.82
N SER A 71 -7.21 8.74 -17.19
CA SER A 71 -8.57 9.20 -16.93
C SER A 71 -8.90 9.36 -15.45
N LEU A 72 -8.22 8.60 -14.57
CA LEU A 72 -8.43 8.70 -13.13
C LEU A 72 -7.76 9.92 -12.49
N LEU A 73 -6.68 10.42 -13.10
CA LEU A 73 -5.91 11.49 -12.48
C LEU A 73 -6.75 12.75 -12.26
N ASP A 74 -7.60 13.10 -13.20
CA ASP A 74 -8.46 14.28 -13.09
C ASP A 74 -9.51 14.16 -11.97
N LEU A 75 -9.77 12.94 -11.50
CA LEU A 75 -10.71 12.68 -10.41
C LEU A 75 -10.05 12.68 -9.03
N LEU A 76 -8.71 12.66 -8.99
CA LEU A 76 -7.99 12.56 -7.73
C LEU A 76 -7.76 13.93 -7.10
N PRO A 77 -7.93 14.06 -5.77
CA PRO A 77 -7.55 15.29 -5.10
C PRO A 77 -6.02 15.47 -5.13
N GLU A 78 -5.57 16.72 -5.21
CA GLU A 78 -4.15 17.02 -5.10
C GLU A 78 -3.62 16.66 -3.70
N ASN A 79 -4.45 16.87 -2.69
CA ASN A 79 -4.11 16.56 -1.30
C ASN A 79 -4.88 15.33 -0.81
N PRO A 80 -4.30 14.53 0.09
CA PRO A 80 -4.98 13.37 0.67
C PRO A 80 -6.29 13.77 1.37
N PRO A 81 -7.23 12.83 1.53
CA PRO A 81 -7.09 11.41 1.22
C PRO A 81 -7.50 11.06 -0.22
N ARG A 82 -6.78 10.14 -0.85
CA ARG A 82 -7.08 9.69 -2.21
C ARG A 82 -7.92 8.42 -2.29
N GLY A 83 -7.98 7.64 -1.23
CA GLY A 83 -8.64 6.35 -1.28
C GLY A 83 -9.27 5.89 0.01
N ALA A 84 -9.87 6.82 0.78
CA ALA A 84 -10.45 6.48 2.07
C ALA A 84 -11.74 5.63 1.98
N GLY A 85 -12.29 5.45 0.79
CA GLY A 85 -13.45 4.60 0.57
C GLY A 85 -13.13 3.14 0.25
N CYS A 86 -11.84 2.80 0.22
CA CYS A 86 -11.38 1.44 -0.05
C CYS A 86 -10.42 1.00 1.06
N GLU A 87 -10.66 -0.16 1.65
CA GLU A 87 -9.75 -0.73 2.63
C GLU A 87 -8.83 -1.74 1.95
N ILE A 88 -7.52 -1.56 2.09
CA ILE A 88 -6.55 -2.56 1.68
C ILE A 88 -6.15 -3.32 2.94
N ARG A 89 -6.68 -4.52 3.10
CA ARG A 89 -6.51 -5.29 4.32
C ARG A 89 -5.29 -6.19 4.22
N LEU A 90 -4.45 -6.14 5.24
CA LEU A 90 -3.23 -6.93 5.32
C LEU A 90 -3.39 -7.94 6.44
N TYR A 91 -3.62 -9.19 6.09
CA TYR A 91 -3.76 -10.27 7.06
C TYR A 91 -2.39 -10.78 7.49
N HIS A 92 -2.29 -11.29 8.71
CA HIS A 92 -1.03 -11.73 9.31
C HIS A 92 0.00 -10.60 9.41
N CYS A 93 -0.49 -9.38 9.62
CA CYS A 93 0.31 -8.19 9.77
C CYS A 93 -0.01 -7.58 11.14
N ASP A 94 1.01 -7.40 11.98
CA ASP A 94 0.83 -6.96 13.37
C ASP A 94 0.35 -5.50 13.41
N PRO A 95 -0.88 -5.24 13.86
CA PRO A 95 -1.42 -3.89 13.89
C PRO A 95 -0.73 -3.00 14.92
N ASP A 96 -0.25 -3.55 16.03
CA ASP A 96 0.43 -2.76 17.06
C ASP A 96 1.78 -2.25 16.56
N GLN A 97 2.57 -3.11 15.90
CA GLN A 97 3.84 -2.69 15.30
C GLN A 97 3.62 -1.69 14.19
N ALA A 98 2.62 -1.91 13.34
CA ALA A 98 2.33 -0.98 12.25
C ALA A 98 1.91 0.39 12.78
N ALA A 99 1.06 0.44 13.79
CA ALA A 99 0.62 1.70 14.40
C ALA A 99 1.79 2.46 15.01
N ASP A 100 2.73 1.77 15.67
CA ASP A 100 3.90 2.40 16.28
C ASP A 100 4.80 3.08 15.25
N LYS A 101 4.84 2.59 14.03
CA LYS A 101 5.72 3.09 12.97
C LYS A 101 5.05 4.09 12.04
N ALA A 102 3.71 4.11 11.99
CA ALA A 102 2.97 4.80 10.94
C ALA A 102 3.25 6.30 10.88
N GLU A 103 3.16 7.01 11.99
CA GLU A 103 3.31 8.46 12.00
C GLU A 103 4.73 8.88 11.63
N HIS A 104 5.72 8.16 12.15
CA HIS A 104 7.12 8.44 11.85
C HIS A 104 7.43 8.24 10.36
N ALA A 105 6.71 7.33 9.71
CA ALA A 105 6.88 7.05 8.29
C ALA A 105 6.02 7.94 7.38
N GLY A 106 5.28 8.89 7.93
CA GLY A 106 4.49 9.86 7.17
C GLY A 106 3.01 9.54 7.04
N GLY A 107 2.52 8.54 7.77
CA GLY A 107 1.11 8.18 7.78
C GLY A 107 0.34 8.72 8.97
N MET A 108 -0.89 8.28 9.09
CA MET A 108 -1.79 8.69 10.16
C MET A 108 -2.57 7.47 10.67
N VAL A 109 -2.59 7.27 11.99
CA VAL A 109 -3.42 6.24 12.60
C VAL A 109 -4.81 6.84 12.85
N LEU A 110 -5.81 6.33 12.12
CA LEU A 110 -7.21 6.77 12.29
C LEU A 110 -7.89 6.06 13.43
N GLN A 111 -7.63 4.76 13.56
CA GLN A 111 -8.15 3.96 14.66
C GLN A 111 -6.99 3.14 15.22
N PRO A 112 -6.69 3.27 16.52
CA PRO A 112 -5.61 2.48 17.13
C PRO A 112 -5.93 1.00 17.13
N PRO A 113 -4.92 0.13 17.36
CA PRO A 113 -5.15 -1.30 17.42
C PRO A 113 -6.26 -1.65 18.39
N THR A 114 -7.25 -2.41 17.90
CA THR A 114 -8.47 -2.71 18.65
C THR A 114 -8.90 -4.13 18.32
N ASP A 115 -9.31 -4.87 19.34
CA ASP A 115 -9.91 -6.19 19.18
C ASP A 115 -11.34 -6.04 18.69
N LYS A 116 -11.65 -6.71 17.58
CA LYS A 116 -12.98 -6.63 16.96
C LYS A 116 -13.78 -7.91 17.23
N PRO A 117 -15.13 -7.82 17.24
CA PRO A 117 -15.98 -8.99 17.52
C PRO A 117 -15.80 -10.13 16.53
N HIS A 118 -15.32 -9.85 15.31
CA HIS A 118 -15.12 -10.87 14.28
C HIS A 118 -13.83 -11.69 14.44
N GLY A 119 -13.07 -11.48 15.52
CA GLY A 119 -11.91 -12.31 15.83
C GLY A 119 -10.57 -11.77 15.40
N LEU A 120 -10.53 -10.54 14.88
CA LEU A 120 -9.29 -9.91 14.46
C LEU A 120 -8.98 -8.69 15.32
N ARG A 121 -7.70 -8.51 15.63
CA ARG A 121 -7.17 -7.26 16.15
C ARG A 121 -6.66 -6.46 14.98
N GLU A 122 -7.12 -5.24 14.82
CA GLU A 122 -6.80 -4.42 13.64
C GLU A 122 -6.70 -2.94 13.98
N CYS A 123 -6.06 -2.18 13.09
CA CYS A 123 -6.09 -0.72 13.14
C CYS A 123 -6.30 -0.17 11.73
N TYR A 124 -6.65 1.12 11.66
CA TYR A 124 -6.81 1.82 10.38
C TYR A 124 -5.71 2.86 10.24
N ILE A 125 -4.93 2.73 9.18
CA ILE A 125 -3.78 3.62 8.91
C ILE A 125 -3.94 4.21 7.52
N LEU A 126 -3.81 5.54 7.43
CA LEU A 126 -3.67 6.20 6.14
C LEU A 126 -2.20 6.35 5.80
N CYS A 127 -1.81 6.00 4.59
CA CYS A 127 -0.48 6.29 4.06
C CYS A 127 -0.38 7.77 3.65
N PRO A 128 0.80 8.24 3.20
CA PRO A 128 0.95 9.66 2.84
C PRO A 128 -0.07 10.19 1.84
N ASP A 129 -0.54 9.37 0.90
CA ASP A 129 -1.57 9.78 -0.05
C ASP A 129 -3.00 9.46 0.40
N GLY A 130 -3.16 8.90 1.59
CA GLY A 130 -4.48 8.68 2.16
C GLY A 130 -5.24 7.49 1.60
N TYR A 131 -4.53 6.46 1.15
CA TYR A 131 -5.12 5.15 0.96
C TYR A 131 -5.23 4.48 2.32
N ALA A 132 -6.32 3.74 2.53
CA ALA A 132 -6.61 3.14 3.83
C ALA A 132 -6.07 1.72 3.91
N TRP A 133 -5.21 1.48 4.89
CA TRP A 133 -4.56 0.18 5.13
C TRP A 133 -5.02 -0.37 6.47
N VAL A 134 -5.34 -1.67 6.49
CA VAL A 134 -5.88 -2.31 7.69
C VAL A 134 -5.05 -3.56 8.03
N PRO A 135 -3.93 -3.39 8.75
CA PRO A 135 -3.17 -4.54 9.24
C PRO A 135 -3.96 -5.26 10.33
N SER A 136 -3.93 -6.59 10.31
CA SER A 136 -4.71 -7.40 11.24
C SER A 136 -4.03 -8.71 11.59
N LEU A 137 -4.28 -9.16 12.82
CA LEU A 137 -3.90 -10.48 13.32
C LEU A 137 -5.09 -11.14 14.00
N ALA A 138 -5.13 -12.46 13.96
CA ALA A 138 -6.11 -13.21 14.71
C ALA A 138 -5.89 -12.96 16.22
N ILE A 139 -6.97 -12.74 16.94
CA ILE A 139 -6.93 -12.60 18.39
C ILE A 139 -6.64 -13.97 18.98
N LYS A 140 -5.63 -14.05 19.84
CA LYS A 140 -5.30 -15.30 20.53
C LYS A 140 -6.32 -15.56 21.61
N SER A 141 -6.87 -16.76 21.58
CA SER A 141 -7.77 -17.24 22.61
C SER A 141 -6.99 -17.84 23.80
#